data_c65317c0d87941fe16f231d171274a0a
#
_entry.id   c65317c0d87941fe16f231d171274a0a
#
_cell.length_a   1.000
_cell.length_b   1.000
_cell.length_c   1.000
_cell.angle_alpha   90.00
_cell.angle_beta   90.00
_cell.angle_gamma   90.00
#
_symmetry.space_group_name_H-M   'P 1'
#
loop_
_entity.id
_entity.type
_entity.pdbx_description
1 polymer ?
#
loop_
_entity_poly.entity_id
_entity_poly.type
_entity_poly.pdbx_seq_one_letter_code
_entity_poly.pdbx_strand_id
1 'polypeptide(L)' 'MRKIVKGGLYRHFKGMYYYVLDVATHSESGEKFVVYQKLYDNRDMYIRSLAMFVSDVDCEKYPDVEQKERFKLMSGRD' A
#
# COMPACT_ATOMS: atom_id res chain seq x y z
N MET A 1 -3.99 -7.21 -11.76
CA MET A 1 -3.80 -6.71 -10.38
C MET A 1 -2.32 -6.77 -10.02
N ARG A 2 -1.83 -5.72 -9.37
CA ARG A 2 -0.43 -5.69 -8.92
C ARG A 2 -0.22 -6.69 -7.80
N LYS A 3 0.91 -7.35 -7.83
CA LYS A 3 1.30 -8.31 -6.81
C LYS A 3 1.91 -7.57 -5.62
N ILE A 4 1.52 -7.95 -4.41
CA ILE A 4 2.10 -7.38 -3.20
C ILE A 4 3.41 -8.09 -2.86
N VAL A 5 4.44 -7.30 -2.57
CA VAL A 5 5.75 -7.80 -2.15
C VAL A 5 5.86 -7.66 -0.65
N LYS A 6 5.87 -8.79 0.06
CA LYS A 6 6.07 -8.81 1.52
C LYS A 6 7.48 -8.33 1.83
N GLY A 7 7.62 -7.48 2.83
CA GLY A 7 8.90 -6.86 3.15
C GLY A 7 9.30 -5.75 2.19
N GLY A 8 8.40 -5.34 1.32
CA GLY A 8 8.67 -4.29 0.36
C GLY A 8 8.55 -2.90 0.95
N LEU A 9 9.36 -1.98 0.43
CA LEU A 9 9.25 -0.56 0.73
C LEU A 9 8.36 0.09 -0.32
N TYR A 10 7.29 0.72 0.11
CA TYR A 10 6.31 1.36 -0.78
C TYR A 10 6.26 2.86 -0.53
N ARG A 11 6.04 3.62 -1.59
CA ARG A 11 5.84 5.06 -1.51
C ARG A 11 4.38 5.37 -1.82
N HIS A 12 3.69 6.00 -0.88
CA HIS A 12 2.34 6.54 -1.13
C HIS A 12 2.44 7.71 -2.11
N PHE A 13 1.42 7.91 -2.95
CA PHE A 13 1.46 8.98 -3.96
C PHE A 13 1.63 10.37 -3.35
N LYS A 14 1.31 10.54 -2.07
CA LYS A 14 1.53 11.80 -1.35
C LYS A 14 2.95 11.97 -0.83
N GLY A 15 3.83 10.98 -1.07
CA GLY A 15 5.24 11.07 -0.78
C GLY A 15 5.75 10.32 0.43
N MET A 16 4.86 9.82 1.28
CA MET A 16 5.27 9.10 2.48
C MET A 16 5.62 7.64 2.18
N TYR A 17 6.48 7.06 3.01
CA TYR A 17 6.97 5.70 2.83
C TYR A 17 6.36 4.74 3.84
N TYR A 18 6.14 3.51 3.39
CA TYR A 18 5.52 2.45 4.18
C TYR A 18 6.22 1.12 3.92
N TYR A 19 6.23 0.27 4.95
CA TYR A 19 6.77 -1.07 4.89
C TYR A 19 5.60 -2.07 4.92
N VAL A 20 5.55 -2.98 3.95
CA VAL A 20 4.51 -4.01 3.91
C VAL A 20 4.98 -5.23 4.69
N LEU A 21 4.25 -5.59 5.74
CA LEU A 21 4.58 -6.75 6.56
C LEU A 21 4.02 -8.03 5.95
N ASP A 22 2.75 -8.01 5.58
CA ASP A 22 2.08 -9.21 5.08
C ASP A 22 0.73 -8.87 4.48
N VAL A 23 0.08 -9.91 3.94
CA VAL A 23 -1.31 -9.84 3.53
C VAL A 23 -2.10 -10.77 4.45
N ALA A 24 -3.08 -10.21 5.15
CA ALA A 24 -3.93 -10.95 6.07
C ALA A 24 -5.29 -11.23 5.44
N THR A 25 -5.95 -12.28 5.91
CA THR A 25 -7.29 -12.63 5.45
C THR A 25 -8.27 -12.40 6.59
N HIS A 26 -9.36 -11.68 6.32
CA HIS A 26 -10.43 -11.53 7.30
C HIS A 26 -11.07 -12.89 7.54
N SER A 27 -11.08 -13.33 8.79
CA SER A 27 -11.44 -14.72 9.12
C SER A 27 -12.88 -15.09 8.78
N GLU A 28 -13.78 -14.11 8.73
CA GLU A 28 -15.19 -14.37 8.45
C GLU A 28 -15.55 -14.12 6.99
N SER A 29 -15.10 -13.00 6.43
CA SER A 29 -15.48 -12.59 5.07
C SER A 29 -14.58 -13.18 3.98
N GLY A 30 -13.34 -13.55 4.34
CA GLY A 30 -12.34 -13.96 3.36
C GLY A 30 -11.67 -12.82 2.62
N GLU A 31 -12.02 -11.59 2.94
CA GLU A 31 -11.42 -10.42 2.29
C GLU A 31 -9.94 -10.30 2.66
N LYS A 32 -9.12 -9.94 1.67
CA LYS A 32 -7.68 -9.76 1.87
C LYS A 32 -7.35 -8.32 2.23
N PHE A 33 -6.46 -8.18 3.22
CA PHE A 33 -5.98 -6.87 3.68
C PHE A 33 -4.46 -6.85 3.66
N VAL A 34 -3.89 -5.71 3.26
CA VAL A 34 -2.45 -5.49 3.38
C VAL A 34 -2.19 -4.93 4.78
N VAL A 35 -1.25 -5.57 5.48
CA VAL A 35 -0.76 -5.10 6.79
C VAL A 35 0.51 -4.32 6.53
N TYR A 36 0.52 -3.04 6.85
CA TYR A 36 1.66 -2.18 6.54
C TYR A 36 1.90 -1.18 7.67
N GLN A 37 3.13 -0.66 7.72
CA GLN A 37 3.57 0.23 8.78
C GLN A 37 4.14 1.50 8.16
N LYS A 38 3.73 2.64 8.65
CA LYS A 38 4.33 3.90 8.21
C LYS A 38 5.75 4.02 8.76
N LEU A 39 6.65 4.57 7.94
CA LEU A 39 8.07 4.69 8.28
C LEU A 39 8.43 6.13 8.69
N TYR A 40 7.48 6.79 9.32
CA TYR A 40 7.64 8.17 9.77
C TYR A 40 6.78 8.36 11.03
N ASP A 41 6.99 9.47 11.72
CA ASP A 41 6.21 9.85 12.90
C ASP A 41 6.24 8.73 13.96
N ASN A 42 5.08 8.27 14.44
CA ASN A 42 5.00 7.26 15.50
C ASN A 42 5.08 5.82 15.00
N ARG A 43 5.22 5.60 13.69
CA ARG A 43 5.36 4.28 13.08
C ARG A 43 4.18 3.34 13.33
N ASP A 44 2.99 3.90 13.33
CA ASP A 44 1.78 3.10 13.50
C ASP A 44 1.62 2.08 12.38
N MET A 45 0.99 0.97 12.72
CA MET A 45 0.63 -0.06 11.77
C MET A 45 -0.81 0.13 11.31
N TYR A 46 -1.04 -0.18 10.03
CA TYR A 46 -2.35 -0.04 9.42
C TYR A 46 -2.73 -1.29 8.65
N ILE A 47 -4.03 -1.41 8.38
CA ILE A 47 -4.53 -2.36 7.39
C ILE A 47 -5.34 -1.58 6.36
N ARG A 48 -5.27 -2.06 5.11
CA ARG A 48 -6.07 -1.52 4.01
C ARG A 48 -6.46 -2.68 3.12
N SER A 49 -7.68 -2.67 2.58
CA SER A 49 -8.09 -3.77 1.69
C SER A 49 -7.08 -3.89 0.54
N LEU A 50 -6.84 -5.14 0.12
CA LEU A 50 -5.90 -5.40 -0.98
C LEU A 50 -6.29 -4.63 -2.23
N ALA A 51 -7.60 -4.62 -2.56
CA ALA A 51 -8.09 -3.92 -3.73
C ALA A 51 -7.75 -2.43 -3.70
N MET A 52 -7.91 -1.79 -2.54
CA MET A 52 -7.59 -0.36 -2.40
C MET A 52 -6.08 -0.12 -2.41
N PHE A 53 -5.31 -1.01 -1.77
CA PHE A 53 -3.85 -0.82 -1.71
C PHE A 53 -3.22 -0.86 -3.10
N VAL A 54 -3.69 -1.78 -3.96
CA VAL A 54 -3.14 -1.92 -5.33
C VAL A 54 -3.84 -1.02 -6.34
N SER A 55 -4.79 -0.19 -5.92
CA SER A 55 -5.52 0.68 -6.81
C SER A 55 -4.66 1.84 -7.32
N ASP A 56 -5.09 2.43 -8.41
CA ASP A 56 -4.46 3.64 -8.94
C ASP A 56 -4.99 4.88 -8.21
N VAL A 57 -4.21 5.96 -8.29
CA VAL A 57 -4.62 7.26 -7.79
C VAL A 57 -5.80 7.75 -8.63
N ASP A 58 -6.77 8.40 -7.96
CA ASP A 58 -7.88 9.06 -8.65
C ASP A 58 -7.36 10.31 -9.34
N CYS A 59 -7.14 10.23 -10.64
CA CYS A 59 -6.56 11.32 -11.41
C CYS A 59 -7.50 12.53 -11.57
N GLU A 60 -8.79 12.36 -11.35
CA GLU A 60 -9.73 13.47 -11.33
C GLU A 60 -9.55 14.30 -10.05
N LYS A 61 -9.36 13.64 -8.94
CA LYS A 61 -9.15 14.30 -7.64
C LYS A 61 -7.73 14.84 -7.50
N TYR A 62 -6.75 14.17 -8.11
CA TYR A 62 -5.33 14.52 -7.99
C TYR A 62 -4.69 14.62 -9.39
N PRO A 63 -5.06 15.62 -10.19
CA PRO A 63 -4.62 15.67 -11.60
C PRO A 63 -3.13 15.96 -11.77
N ASP A 64 -2.47 16.54 -10.77
CA ASP A 64 -1.07 16.94 -10.86
C ASP A 64 -0.11 15.89 -10.31
N VAL A 65 -0.61 14.72 -9.89
CA VAL A 65 0.22 13.66 -9.33
C VAL A 65 0.90 12.90 -10.45
N GLU A 66 2.22 12.74 -10.35
CA GLU A 66 2.99 11.98 -11.33
C GLU A 66 2.86 10.47 -11.14
N GLN A 67 2.80 10.03 -9.91
CA GLN A 67 2.72 8.60 -9.57
C GLN A 67 1.29 8.10 -9.81
N LYS A 68 1.14 7.09 -10.66
CA LYS A 68 -0.17 6.51 -10.98
C LYS A 68 -0.67 5.59 -9.89
N GLU A 69 0.22 4.83 -9.28
CA GLU A 69 -0.14 3.87 -8.23
C GLU A 69 -0.37 4.60 -6.91
N ARG A 70 -1.40 4.19 -6.17
CA ARG A 70 -1.62 4.70 -4.82
C ARG A 70 -0.39 4.39 -3.95
N PHE A 71 0.15 3.18 -4.07
CA PHE A 71 1.39 2.76 -3.42
C PHE A 71 2.30 2.16 -4.48
N LYS A 72 3.48 2.72 -4.62
CA LYS A 72 4.47 2.26 -5.61
C LYS A 72 5.59 1.51 -4.90
N LEU A 73 5.88 0.30 -5.38
CA LEU A 73 7.00 -0.47 -4.86
C LEU A 73 8.32 0.22 -5.21
N MET A 74 9.10 0.55 -4.18
CA MET A 74 10.39 1.21 -4.35
C MET A 74 11.54 0.21 -4.24
N SER A 75 11.44 -0.75 -3.31
CA SER A 75 12.41 -1.83 -3.19
C SER A 75 11.80 -2.97 -2.40
N GLY A 76 12.34 -4.16 -2.57
CA GLY A 76 11.86 -5.33 -1.87
C GLY A 76 12.29 -6.59 -2.59
N ARG A 77 11.95 -7.73 -1.98
CA ARG A 77 12.24 -9.04 -2.57
C ARG A 77 10.96 -9.70 -3.06
N ASP A 78 11.06 -10.38 -4.15
CA ASP A 78 9.99 -11.24 -4.65
C ASP A 78 10.00 -12.59 -3.95
#